data_fb1a91108434c037e9307fc3234468ff
#
_entry.id   fb1a91108434c037e9307fc3234468ff
#
_cell.length_a   1.000
_cell.length_b   1.000
_cell.length_c   1.000
_cell.angle_alpha   90.00
_cell.angle_beta   90.00
_cell.angle_gamma   90.00
#
_symmetry.space_group_name_H-M   'P 1'
#
loop_
_entity.id
_entity.type
_entity.pdbx_description
1 polymer ?
#
loop_
_entity_poly.entity_id
_entity_poly.type
_entity_poly.pdbx_seq_one_letter_code
_entity_poly.pdbx_strand_id
1 'polypeptide(L)'
;MKIKTCLLTSMMLLGGVLFSQEKNYDTPQFVSTEPSLKNMLIEEFTGRNCHACPEAHEIANTLMRENPERLFLINIHEALSPETYPNFKTEDGRIITNTIHIGYVPSGLVNRRIGGDISPSFWEGYIYEMSDDVAACNIAGQVVVNKATREATITVEVYYTSDSDFDMNYLTVAMTQDSVWGYQNNGQINPEQYVNGEYCHMHTLRDIITSTWGDEIGPTKAGTLITKEYTYNIPKIIGLPNGVDVDLENINFYAFVSDNTDYGISYPIQNVAHLSYLLGTQESVFPYIEKITERQASVCSNSKTFALNMQNRGLDELTSIKMLMGIDNGDTFEYEWNGSIPSYNSGIIEFDMDVPIGDHNIDFKIVEANGVSVNSTKPFASSSDDLSVLYLNSENDEITIEIMQDRNGHETTWQLLDDDNNIVASGGPYEYYFGQSSATELHTINVDVTADQCLKFTIYDLVGNGICCNVGDGYYKIYDAHGNLVLDGNGDFGYEASHTLSTVIYDNVDELDDDMYVIYPNPTKDMLTIEGNSMRQITVFNTMGQTVMTFECDNDEVVNIDVESFSAGVYFIRIFGDEGSVVTQKISIAK
;
A
#
# COMPACT_ATOMS: atom_id res chain seq x y z
N MET A 1 -57.33 49.65 -27.40
CA MET A 1 -55.90 49.39 -27.64
C MET A 1 -55.26 48.99 -26.30
N LYS A 2 -55.11 47.71 -26.03
CA LYS A 2 -54.59 47.21 -24.77
C LYS A 2 -53.13 46.92 -24.97
N ILE A 3 -52.26 47.62 -24.24
CA ILE A 3 -50.81 47.42 -24.19
C ILE A 3 -50.54 46.23 -23.27
N LYS A 4 -49.97 45.16 -23.81
CA LYS A 4 -49.44 44.04 -23.01
C LYS A 4 -48.00 44.38 -22.58
N THR A 5 -47.82 44.54 -21.29
CA THR A 5 -46.50 44.68 -20.66
C THR A 5 -45.91 43.27 -20.52
N CYS A 6 -44.79 43.05 -21.18
CA CYS A 6 -44.02 41.82 -21.07
C CYS A 6 -43.08 41.97 -19.86
N LEU A 7 -43.33 41.24 -18.77
CA LEU A 7 -42.38 41.13 -17.65
C LEU A 7 -41.27 40.16 -18.08
N LEU A 8 -40.05 40.65 -18.28
CA LEU A 8 -38.84 39.84 -18.29
C LEU A 8 -38.53 39.50 -16.83
N THR A 9 -38.74 38.24 -16.49
CA THR A 9 -38.20 37.67 -15.24
C THR A 9 -36.70 37.34 -15.47
N SER A 10 -35.83 38.20 -14.97
CA SER A 10 -34.41 37.86 -14.86
C SER A 10 -34.26 36.81 -13.75
N MET A 11 -33.93 35.60 -14.14
CA MET A 11 -33.55 34.53 -13.22
C MET A 11 -32.11 34.84 -12.76
N MET A 12 -31.98 35.51 -11.62
CA MET A 12 -30.73 35.56 -10.90
C MET A 12 -30.44 34.15 -10.41
N LEU A 13 -29.38 33.53 -10.94
CA LEU A 13 -28.71 32.42 -10.31
C LEU A 13 -28.14 32.95 -8.95
N LEU A 14 -28.84 32.68 -7.87
CA LEU A 14 -28.30 32.79 -6.55
C LEU A 14 -27.27 31.65 -6.41
N GLY A 15 -26.00 31.99 -6.51
CA GLY A 15 -24.93 31.15 -6.00
C GLY A 15 -25.24 30.86 -4.52
N GLY A 16 -25.19 29.59 -4.15
CA GLY A 16 -25.47 29.15 -2.80
C GLY A 16 -24.53 29.86 -1.82
N VAL A 17 -25.11 30.55 -0.85
CA VAL A 17 -24.35 31.15 0.26
C VAL A 17 -23.86 30.00 1.12
N LEU A 18 -22.56 29.78 1.10
CA LEU A 18 -21.88 28.86 2.01
C LEU A 18 -21.95 29.41 3.43
N PHE A 19 -22.66 28.72 4.31
CA PHE A 19 -22.60 29.00 5.74
C PHE A 19 -21.61 28.01 6.37
N SER A 20 -20.46 28.50 6.81
CA SER A 20 -19.64 27.75 7.74
C SER A 20 -20.22 27.90 9.14
N GLN A 21 -20.48 26.79 9.83
CA GLN A 21 -20.83 26.80 11.25
C GLN A 21 -19.59 26.43 12.04
N GLU A 22 -19.25 27.25 13.05
CA GLU A 22 -18.27 26.87 14.06
C GLU A 22 -18.99 26.09 15.16
N LYS A 23 -18.74 24.78 15.25
CA LYS A 23 -19.08 23.96 16.41
C LYS A 23 -17.82 23.83 17.26
N ASN A 24 -17.87 24.26 18.51
CA ASN A 24 -16.79 24.01 19.46
C ASN A 24 -16.85 22.55 19.89
N TYR A 25 -15.98 21.73 19.32
CA TYR A 25 -15.69 20.39 19.83
C TYR A 25 -14.50 20.51 20.79
N ASP A 26 -14.69 20.03 22.03
CA ASP A 26 -13.62 20.07 23.04
C ASP A 26 -12.53 19.02 22.80
N THR A 27 -12.79 18.03 21.91
CA THR A 27 -11.87 16.94 21.57
C THR A 27 -11.89 16.65 20.06
N PRO A 28 -10.72 16.40 19.44
CA PRO A 28 -10.64 15.99 18.03
C PRO A 28 -11.38 14.67 17.78
N GLN A 29 -12.06 14.59 16.64
CA GLN A 29 -12.69 13.36 16.16
C GLN A 29 -11.89 12.69 15.04
N PHE A 30 -11.18 13.48 14.23
CA PHE A 30 -10.46 13.02 13.06
C PHE A 30 -8.97 13.30 13.15
N VAL A 31 -8.58 14.48 13.67
CA VAL A 31 -7.22 14.96 13.60
C VAL A 31 -6.37 14.46 14.79
N SER A 32 -5.12 14.05 14.50
CA SER A 32 -4.13 13.71 15.54
C SER A 32 -3.64 14.98 16.29
N THR A 33 -3.43 14.83 17.59
CA THR A 33 -2.83 15.87 18.44
C THR A 33 -1.30 15.78 18.54
N GLU A 34 -0.71 14.69 18.01
CA GLU A 34 0.74 14.49 18.03
C GLU A 34 1.41 15.19 16.84
N PRO A 35 2.60 15.79 17.03
CA PRO A 35 3.35 16.39 15.93
C PRO A 35 3.62 15.37 14.81
N SER A 36 3.46 15.79 13.56
CA SER A 36 3.73 14.98 12.38
C SER A 36 4.62 15.72 11.38
N LEU A 37 5.25 14.96 10.49
CA LEU A 37 5.94 15.53 9.35
C LEU A 37 4.94 16.24 8.42
N LYS A 38 5.40 17.31 7.79
CA LYS A 38 4.62 18.08 6.83
C LYS A 38 4.26 17.26 5.61
N ASN A 39 3.00 17.27 5.24
CA ASN A 39 2.55 16.81 3.94
C ASN A 39 2.74 17.89 2.87
N MET A 40 2.84 17.46 1.64
CA MET A 40 3.19 18.34 0.53
C MET A 40 2.11 18.32 -0.55
N LEU A 41 1.93 19.46 -1.22
CA LEU A 41 1.00 19.63 -2.33
C LEU A 41 1.73 20.17 -3.56
N ILE A 42 1.59 19.48 -4.69
CA ILE A 42 1.90 20.05 -6.01
C ILE A 42 0.59 20.61 -6.59
N GLU A 43 0.57 21.87 -6.93
CA GLU A 43 -0.44 22.47 -7.81
C GLU A 43 0.18 22.57 -9.20
N GLU A 44 -0.17 21.62 -10.08
CA GLU A 44 0.33 21.58 -11.46
C GLU A 44 -0.57 22.40 -12.38
N PHE A 45 0.01 23.32 -13.14
CA PHE A 45 -0.67 24.06 -14.19
C PHE A 45 -0.46 23.36 -15.53
N THR A 46 -1.55 22.95 -16.14
CA THR A 46 -1.56 22.07 -17.31
C THR A 46 -2.60 22.50 -18.36
N GLY A 47 -2.65 21.78 -19.47
CA GLY A 47 -3.66 22.03 -20.51
C GLY A 47 -3.69 20.93 -21.56
N ARG A 48 -4.87 20.64 -22.09
CA ARG A 48 -5.12 19.56 -23.03
C ARG A 48 -4.37 19.71 -24.38
N ASN A 49 -4.08 20.94 -24.80
CA ASN A 49 -3.31 21.22 -26.04
C ASN A 49 -1.79 21.33 -25.78
N CYS A 50 -1.34 21.22 -24.55
CA CYS A 50 0.04 21.28 -24.17
C CYS A 50 0.77 19.98 -24.55
N HIS A 51 1.82 20.07 -25.36
CA HIS A 51 2.58 18.93 -25.88
C HIS A 51 3.47 18.27 -24.80
N ALA A 52 3.99 19.05 -23.87
CA ALA A 52 4.90 18.58 -22.81
C ALA A 52 4.18 18.22 -21.49
N CYS A 53 2.89 18.53 -21.36
CA CYS A 53 2.16 18.28 -20.10
C CYS A 53 2.03 16.79 -19.74
N PRO A 54 1.88 15.83 -20.67
CA PRO A 54 1.87 14.42 -20.29
C PRO A 54 3.13 13.93 -19.61
N GLU A 55 4.30 14.48 -19.98
CA GLU A 55 5.59 14.17 -19.31
C GLU A 55 5.61 14.72 -17.86
N ALA A 56 5.05 15.91 -17.64
CA ALA A 56 4.92 16.47 -16.30
C ALA A 56 3.98 15.65 -15.41
N HIS A 57 2.86 15.16 -15.95
CA HIS A 57 1.96 14.24 -15.26
C HIS A 57 2.69 12.94 -14.85
N GLU A 58 3.57 12.39 -15.70
CA GLU A 58 4.36 11.20 -15.38
C GLU A 58 5.35 11.48 -14.24
N ILE A 59 6.04 12.62 -14.27
CA ILE A 59 6.94 13.06 -13.20
C ILE A 59 6.15 13.18 -11.88
N ALA A 60 5.02 13.89 -11.88
CA ALA A 60 4.19 14.07 -10.68
C ALA A 60 3.70 12.73 -10.10
N ASN A 61 3.22 11.82 -10.96
CA ASN A 61 2.78 10.49 -10.56
C ASN A 61 3.92 9.66 -9.93
N THR A 62 5.13 9.77 -10.49
CA THR A 62 6.32 9.09 -9.94
C THR A 62 6.65 9.63 -8.55
N LEU A 63 6.71 10.95 -8.40
CA LEU A 63 6.97 11.58 -7.10
C LEU A 63 5.90 11.23 -6.05
N MET A 64 4.63 11.09 -6.43
CA MET A 64 3.57 10.63 -5.54
C MET A 64 3.78 9.18 -5.10
N ARG A 65 4.21 8.29 -6.01
CA ARG A 65 4.51 6.89 -5.67
C ARG A 65 5.71 6.76 -4.72
N GLU A 66 6.69 7.63 -4.85
CA GLU A 66 7.87 7.69 -3.98
C GLU A 66 7.58 8.32 -2.61
N ASN A 67 6.51 9.13 -2.51
CA ASN A 67 6.08 9.81 -1.28
C ASN A 67 4.61 9.48 -0.94
N PRO A 68 4.25 8.21 -0.73
CA PRO A 68 2.87 7.80 -0.52
C PRO A 68 2.30 8.43 0.75
N GLU A 69 1.02 8.83 0.69
CA GLU A 69 0.27 9.46 1.78
C GLU A 69 0.81 10.84 2.25
N ARG A 70 1.94 11.31 1.72
CA ARG A 70 2.57 12.59 2.09
C ARG A 70 2.62 13.62 0.96
N LEU A 71 2.56 13.19 -0.30
CA LEU A 71 2.53 14.08 -1.45
C LEU A 71 1.19 13.97 -2.16
N PHE A 72 0.55 15.11 -2.38
CA PHE A 72 -0.73 15.24 -3.07
C PHE A 72 -0.59 16.11 -4.32
N LEU A 73 -1.49 15.93 -5.29
CA LEU A 73 -1.46 16.62 -6.56
C LEU A 73 -2.82 17.21 -6.88
N ILE A 74 -2.83 18.45 -7.38
CA ILE A 74 -4.00 19.11 -7.98
C ILE A 74 -3.60 19.63 -9.35
N ASN A 75 -4.24 19.12 -10.42
CA ASN A 75 -4.03 19.53 -11.79
C ASN A 75 -4.98 20.65 -12.19
N ILE A 76 -4.45 21.86 -12.38
CA ILE A 76 -5.18 23.07 -12.74
C ILE A 76 -5.09 23.27 -14.25
N HIS A 77 -6.21 23.04 -14.94
CA HIS A 77 -6.31 23.19 -16.40
C HIS A 77 -6.58 24.64 -16.78
N GLU A 78 -5.53 25.41 -16.98
CA GLU A 78 -5.56 26.83 -17.41
C GLU A 78 -4.55 27.13 -18.51
N ALA A 79 -4.53 26.30 -19.57
CA ALA A 79 -3.65 26.53 -20.69
C ALA A 79 -3.88 27.91 -21.34
N LEU A 80 -2.77 28.57 -21.69
CA LEU A 80 -2.75 29.91 -22.28
C LEU A 80 -3.24 29.95 -23.74
N SER A 81 -3.44 28.79 -24.39
CA SER A 81 -3.91 28.67 -25.77
C SER A 81 -5.39 28.28 -25.86
N PRO A 82 -6.07 28.56 -26.99
CA PRO A 82 -7.45 28.16 -27.20
C PRO A 82 -7.61 26.66 -27.03
N GLU A 83 -8.49 26.23 -26.14
CA GLU A 83 -8.75 24.83 -25.90
C GLU A 83 -9.87 24.26 -26.74
N THR A 84 -9.78 22.95 -27.01
CA THR A 84 -10.87 22.17 -27.58
C THR A 84 -11.92 21.87 -26.53
N TYR A 85 -13.19 21.75 -26.95
CA TYR A 85 -14.27 21.38 -26.04
C TYR A 85 -14.43 19.85 -26.00
N PRO A 86 -14.90 19.33 -24.83
CA PRO A 86 -15.10 20.00 -23.54
C PRO A 86 -13.77 20.45 -22.92
N ASN A 87 -13.78 21.40 -22.01
CA ASN A 87 -12.59 21.81 -21.28
C ASN A 87 -12.76 21.59 -19.77
N PHE A 88 -11.62 21.60 -19.06
CA PHE A 88 -11.57 21.32 -17.61
C PHE A 88 -11.29 22.56 -16.77
N LYS A 89 -11.36 23.76 -17.39
CA LYS A 89 -11.12 25.03 -16.71
C LYS A 89 -12.17 25.31 -15.64
N THR A 90 -11.71 25.86 -14.52
CA THR A 90 -12.56 26.32 -13.43
C THR A 90 -12.36 27.80 -13.16
N GLU A 91 -13.31 28.44 -12.48
CA GLU A 91 -13.17 29.85 -12.10
C GLU A 91 -12.01 30.02 -11.11
N ASP A 92 -11.90 29.13 -10.12
CA ASP A 92 -10.80 29.17 -9.15
C ASP A 92 -9.44 28.93 -9.80
N GLY A 93 -9.33 27.94 -10.70
CA GLY A 93 -8.12 27.71 -11.48
C GLY A 93 -7.69 28.97 -12.23
N ARG A 94 -8.64 29.68 -12.84
CA ARG A 94 -8.39 30.94 -13.53
C ARG A 94 -7.92 32.05 -12.57
N ILE A 95 -8.54 32.17 -11.38
CA ILE A 95 -8.14 33.14 -10.35
C ILE A 95 -6.71 32.84 -9.88
N ILE A 96 -6.41 31.57 -9.56
CA ILE A 96 -5.08 31.15 -9.09
C ILE A 96 -4.03 31.45 -10.16
N THR A 97 -4.25 31.01 -11.40
CA THR A 97 -3.32 31.20 -12.52
C THR A 97 -3.02 32.68 -12.77
N ASN A 98 -4.06 33.54 -12.72
CA ASN A 98 -3.89 34.97 -12.93
C ASN A 98 -3.19 35.65 -11.77
N THR A 99 -3.51 35.29 -10.51
CA THR A 99 -2.92 35.91 -9.33
C THR A 99 -1.44 35.56 -9.17
N ILE A 100 -1.06 34.30 -9.47
CA ILE A 100 0.33 33.82 -9.38
C ILE A 100 1.13 34.21 -10.64
N HIS A 101 0.45 34.68 -11.69
CA HIS A 101 1.07 35.07 -12.96
C HIS A 101 1.79 33.91 -13.66
N ILE A 102 1.11 32.75 -13.78
CA ILE A 102 1.65 31.58 -14.49
C ILE A 102 2.01 31.95 -15.92
N GLY A 103 3.28 31.82 -16.27
CA GLY A 103 3.83 32.25 -17.56
C GLY A 103 3.83 31.17 -18.64
N TYR A 104 3.83 29.90 -18.25
CA TYR A 104 3.89 28.76 -19.17
C TYR A 104 3.31 27.49 -18.54
N VAL A 105 3.02 26.48 -19.36
CA VAL A 105 2.64 25.13 -18.97
C VAL A 105 3.49 24.10 -19.73
N PRO A 106 3.87 22.94 -19.12
CA PRO A 106 3.61 22.57 -17.75
C PRO A 106 4.49 23.34 -16.76
N SER A 107 3.92 23.72 -15.64
CA SER A 107 4.63 24.29 -14.49
C SER A 107 3.86 23.96 -13.22
N GLY A 108 4.41 24.23 -12.05
CA GLY A 108 3.71 23.96 -10.80
C GLY A 108 4.26 24.72 -9.62
N LEU A 109 3.57 24.59 -8.49
CA LEU A 109 3.97 25.10 -7.19
C LEU A 109 4.04 23.94 -6.20
N VAL A 110 5.16 23.86 -5.48
CA VAL A 110 5.29 22.88 -4.38
C VAL A 110 5.07 23.63 -3.07
N ASN A 111 3.97 23.32 -2.36
CA ASN A 111 3.52 24.02 -1.15
C ASN A 111 3.48 25.55 -1.26
N ARG A 112 3.37 26.10 -2.46
CA ARG A 112 3.37 27.57 -2.74
C ARG A 112 4.53 28.32 -2.07
N ARG A 113 5.67 27.65 -1.77
CA ARG A 113 6.81 28.25 -1.05
C ARG A 113 7.56 29.31 -1.88
N ILE A 114 7.48 29.21 -3.19
CA ILE A 114 8.16 30.15 -4.10
C ILE A 114 7.08 30.90 -4.87
N GLY A 115 7.14 32.23 -4.80
CA GLY A 115 6.25 33.08 -5.58
C GLY A 115 6.60 33.01 -7.07
N GLY A 116 5.96 32.10 -7.78
CA GLY A 116 6.11 31.87 -9.21
C GLY A 116 6.06 30.39 -9.61
N ASP A 117 5.93 30.16 -10.90
CA ASP A 117 5.84 28.86 -11.50
C ASP A 117 7.21 28.15 -11.59
N ILE A 118 7.23 26.87 -11.28
CA ILE A 118 8.43 26.02 -11.28
C ILE A 118 8.28 24.95 -12.34
N SER A 119 9.36 24.74 -13.13
CA SER A 119 9.43 23.62 -14.07
C SER A 119 9.36 22.27 -13.35
N PRO A 120 8.68 21.26 -13.93
CA PRO A 120 8.56 19.91 -13.35
C PRO A 120 9.90 19.29 -12.92
N SER A 121 10.98 19.60 -13.64
CA SER A 121 12.34 19.12 -13.33
C SER A 121 12.91 19.57 -11.98
N PHE A 122 12.28 20.51 -11.29
CA PHE A 122 12.72 20.99 -9.97
C PHE A 122 11.83 20.50 -8.82
N TRP A 123 10.69 19.86 -9.09
CA TRP A 123 9.74 19.44 -8.05
C TRP A 123 10.37 18.50 -7.04
N GLU A 124 11.11 17.50 -7.50
CA GLU A 124 11.83 16.54 -6.64
C GLU A 124 12.72 17.25 -5.61
N GLY A 125 13.54 18.21 -6.06
CA GLY A 125 14.42 18.98 -5.18
C GLY A 125 13.68 19.73 -4.09
N TYR A 126 12.54 20.36 -4.42
CA TYR A 126 11.71 21.05 -3.44
C TYR A 126 10.99 20.12 -2.47
N ILE A 127 10.57 18.93 -2.92
CA ILE A 127 9.99 17.88 -2.09
C ILE A 127 11.04 17.39 -1.08
N TYR A 128 12.25 17.10 -1.57
CA TYR A 128 13.36 16.68 -0.74
C TYR A 128 13.72 17.69 0.35
N GLU A 129 13.78 18.99 0.01
CA GLU A 129 14.05 20.07 0.99
C GLU A 129 13.02 20.15 2.13
N MET A 130 11.79 19.67 1.91
CA MET A 130 10.69 19.73 2.89
C MET A 130 10.39 18.38 3.55
N SER A 131 11.06 17.31 3.17
CA SER A 131 10.72 15.94 3.60
C SER A 131 10.79 15.75 5.12
N ASP A 132 11.69 16.48 5.79
CA ASP A 132 11.92 16.40 7.24
C ASP A 132 11.26 17.54 8.03
N ASP A 133 10.56 18.46 7.36
CA ASP A 133 9.87 19.56 8.03
C ASP A 133 8.72 19.03 8.91
N VAL A 134 8.63 19.48 10.15
CA VAL A 134 7.48 19.22 11.02
C VAL A 134 6.39 20.27 10.76
N ALA A 135 5.16 19.81 10.61
CA ALA A 135 4.02 20.70 10.39
C ALA A 135 3.64 21.46 11.67
N ALA A 136 3.32 22.74 11.55
CA ALA A 136 2.78 23.52 12.68
C ALA A 136 1.37 23.07 13.08
N CYS A 137 0.61 22.51 12.15
CA CYS A 137 -0.72 21.97 12.39
C CYS A 137 -0.95 20.65 11.66
N ASN A 138 -1.74 19.77 12.25
CA ASN A 138 -2.32 18.61 11.62
C ASN A 138 -3.69 18.95 11.03
N ILE A 139 -4.08 18.25 9.97
CA ILE A 139 -5.37 18.42 9.30
C ILE A 139 -5.96 17.03 9.06
N ALA A 140 -7.24 16.86 9.36
CA ALA A 140 -8.01 15.70 8.98
C ALA A 140 -9.49 16.06 8.85
N GLY A 141 -10.30 15.16 8.31
CA GLY A 141 -11.73 15.38 8.21
C GLY A 141 -12.43 14.37 7.33
N GLN A 142 -13.73 14.58 7.19
CA GLN A 142 -14.59 13.69 6.43
C GLN A 142 -15.50 14.47 5.50
N VAL A 143 -15.75 13.90 4.33
CA VAL A 143 -16.76 14.35 3.38
C VAL A 143 -17.79 13.26 3.21
N VAL A 144 -19.04 13.56 3.54
CA VAL A 144 -20.19 12.67 3.32
C VAL A 144 -21.04 13.24 2.20
N VAL A 145 -21.18 12.51 1.11
CA VAL A 145 -22.00 12.94 -0.04
C VAL A 145 -23.24 12.07 -0.13
N ASN A 146 -24.40 12.68 -0.16
CA ASN A 146 -25.64 12.00 -0.51
C ASN A 146 -25.71 11.81 -2.04
N LYS A 147 -25.61 10.57 -2.51
CA LYS A 147 -25.56 10.24 -3.94
C LYS A 147 -26.80 10.73 -4.70
N ALA A 148 -27.97 10.74 -4.06
CA ALA A 148 -29.23 11.11 -4.72
C ALA A 148 -29.39 12.63 -4.88
N THR A 149 -29.03 13.39 -3.84
CA THR A 149 -29.16 14.87 -3.85
C THR A 149 -27.90 15.57 -4.34
N ARG A 150 -26.76 14.88 -4.34
CA ARG A 150 -25.39 15.40 -4.58
C ARG A 150 -24.96 16.46 -3.55
N GLU A 151 -25.60 16.49 -2.39
CA GLU A 151 -25.20 17.35 -1.29
C GLU A 151 -24.05 16.70 -0.52
N ALA A 152 -22.97 17.46 -0.35
CA ALA A 152 -21.81 17.11 0.47
C ALA A 152 -21.87 17.84 1.81
N THR A 153 -21.70 17.11 2.90
CA THR A 153 -21.35 17.65 4.22
C THR A 153 -19.86 17.41 4.45
N ILE A 154 -19.11 18.47 4.67
CA ILE A 154 -17.66 18.45 4.78
C ILE A 154 -17.28 18.92 6.17
N THR A 155 -16.63 18.09 6.97
CA THR A 155 -16.10 18.43 8.29
C THR A 155 -14.58 18.40 8.20
N VAL A 156 -13.91 19.49 8.57
CA VAL A 156 -12.46 19.60 8.60
C VAL A 156 -12.03 20.02 10.00
N GLU A 157 -11.09 19.28 10.56
CA GLU A 157 -10.40 19.60 11.81
C GLU A 157 -8.96 20.01 11.53
N VAL A 158 -8.53 21.10 12.17
CA VAL A 158 -7.16 21.60 12.17
C VAL A 158 -6.70 21.68 13.62
N TYR A 159 -5.63 20.94 13.97
CA TYR A 159 -5.06 20.98 15.31
C TYR A 159 -3.63 21.50 15.26
N TYR A 160 -3.36 22.60 15.97
CA TYR A 160 -2.03 23.20 16.04
C TYR A 160 -1.17 22.47 17.07
N THR A 161 -0.12 21.80 16.61
CA THR A 161 0.88 21.11 17.45
C THR A 161 1.99 22.06 17.92
N SER A 162 2.18 23.17 17.21
CA SER A 162 3.06 24.29 17.57
C SER A 162 2.42 25.62 17.19
N ASP A 163 2.98 26.72 17.68
CA ASP A 163 2.53 28.07 17.27
C ASP A 163 2.83 28.29 15.79
N SER A 164 1.86 28.81 15.03
CA SER A 164 2.12 29.35 13.70
C SER A 164 2.80 30.73 13.80
N ASP A 165 3.54 31.10 12.75
CA ASP A 165 4.17 32.42 12.64
C ASP A 165 3.15 33.56 12.52
N PHE A 166 1.91 33.26 12.18
CA PHE A 166 0.80 34.20 11.98
C PHE A 166 -0.34 33.91 12.95
N ASP A 167 -1.00 34.94 13.46
CA ASP A 167 -2.14 34.79 14.37
C ASP A 167 -3.40 34.24 13.67
N MET A 168 -3.44 34.32 12.35
CA MET A 168 -4.49 33.79 11.48
C MET A 168 -3.85 33.03 10.30
N ASN A 169 -4.42 31.89 9.96
CA ASN A 169 -4.11 31.14 8.73
C ASN A 169 -5.39 31.03 7.86
N TYR A 170 -5.28 30.37 6.72
CA TYR A 170 -6.36 30.23 5.75
C TYR A 170 -6.55 28.75 5.42
N LEU A 171 -7.77 28.25 5.64
CA LEU A 171 -8.16 26.87 5.31
C LEU A 171 -8.80 26.85 3.92
N THR A 172 -8.20 26.13 3.00
CA THR A 172 -8.77 25.83 1.67
C THR A 172 -9.26 24.39 1.62
N VAL A 173 -10.45 24.18 1.05
CA VAL A 173 -11.00 22.86 0.72
C VAL A 173 -11.19 22.79 -0.78
N ALA A 174 -10.43 21.92 -1.45
CA ALA A 174 -10.47 21.71 -2.90
C ALA A 174 -11.10 20.38 -3.24
N MET A 175 -11.91 20.34 -4.30
CA MET A 175 -12.46 19.13 -4.90
C MET A 175 -11.76 18.85 -6.22
N THR A 176 -11.21 17.65 -6.38
CA THR A 176 -10.63 17.14 -7.62
C THR A 176 -11.45 15.97 -8.16
N GLN A 177 -11.18 15.59 -9.38
CA GLN A 177 -11.76 14.40 -10.00
C GLN A 177 -10.69 13.63 -10.75
N ASP A 178 -10.67 12.33 -10.51
CA ASP A 178 -9.88 11.36 -11.25
C ASP A 178 -10.67 10.78 -12.42
N SER A 179 -9.98 10.10 -13.33
CA SER A 179 -10.60 9.41 -14.46
C SER A 179 -11.47 10.30 -15.35
N VAL A 180 -11.05 11.54 -15.58
CA VAL A 180 -11.68 12.45 -16.55
C VAL A 180 -11.13 12.16 -17.95
N TRP A 181 -11.87 11.41 -18.73
CA TRP A 181 -11.42 10.97 -20.05
C TRP A 181 -11.55 12.07 -21.12
N GLY A 182 -10.54 12.17 -21.96
CA GLY A 182 -10.56 13.12 -23.06
C GLY A 182 -9.27 13.20 -23.85
N TYR A 183 -9.25 14.13 -24.80
CA TYR A 183 -8.06 14.40 -25.61
C TYR A 183 -6.94 15.03 -24.79
N GLN A 184 -5.71 14.60 -25.03
CA GLN A 184 -4.47 15.25 -24.59
C GLN A 184 -3.46 15.23 -25.72
N ASN A 185 -2.92 16.40 -26.07
CA ASN A 185 -1.87 16.47 -27.07
C ASN A 185 -0.64 15.70 -26.59
N ASN A 186 -0.11 14.80 -27.45
CA ASN A 186 1.05 13.95 -27.16
C ASN A 186 0.83 13.00 -25.95
N GLY A 187 -0.43 12.63 -25.65
CA GLY A 187 -0.77 11.82 -24.48
C GLY A 187 -0.07 10.47 -24.41
N GLN A 188 0.32 9.90 -25.55
CA GLN A 188 0.98 8.59 -25.66
C GLN A 188 2.36 8.51 -24.98
N ILE A 189 2.98 9.62 -24.63
CA ILE A 189 4.26 9.61 -23.89
C ILE A 189 4.09 9.27 -22.42
N ASN A 190 2.85 9.35 -21.89
CA ASN A 190 2.50 8.85 -20.57
C ASN A 190 1.56 7.64 -20.74
N PRO A 191 2.11 6.43 -20.89
CA PRO A 191 1.32 5.23 -21.20
C PRO A 191 0.41 4.79 -20.05
N GLU A 192 0.68 5.19 -18.81
CA GLU A 192 -0.17 4.88 -17.64
C GLU A 192 -1.53 5.59 -17.74
N GLN A 193 -1.55 6.79 -18.30
CA GLN A 193 -2.77 7.58 -18.49
C GLN A 193 -3.31 7.54 -19.93
N TYR A 194 -2.59 6.97 -20.90
CA TYR A 194 -3.05 6.87 -22.29
C TYR A 194 -3.51 5.44 -22.63
N VAL A 195 -4.81 5.24 -22.56
CA VAL A 195 -5.44 3.92 -22.71
C VAL A 195 -6.43 3.94 -23.89
N ASN A 196 -6.31 2.98 -24.80
CA ASN A 196 -7.21 2.79 -25.95
C ASN A 196 -7.40 4.04 -26.85
N GLY A 197 -6.42 4.93 -26.91
CA GLY A 197 -6.47 6.12 -27.75
C GLY A 197 -7.03 7.38 -27.07
N GLU A 198 -7.43 7.28 -25.81
CA GLU A 198 -7.88 8.39 -24.99
C GLU A 198 -6.95 8.59 -23.79
N TYR A 199 -6.94 9.80 -23.25
CA TYR A 199 -6.13 10.15 -22.09
C TYR A 199 -7.03 10.25 -20.84
N CYS A 200 -6.61 9.59 -19.78
CA CYS A 200 -7.24 9.60 -18.47
C CYS A 200 -6.62 10.72 -17.61
N HIS A 201 -7.28 11.87 -17.54
CA HIS A 201 -6.81 12.97 -16.70
C HIS A 201 -7.12 12.65 -15.23
N MET A 202 -6.10 12.75 -14.39
CA MET A 202 -6.16 12.48 -12.95
C MET A 202 -6.02 13.78 -12.16
N HIS A 203 -6.47 13.79 -10.92
CA HIS A 203 -6.33 14.91 -9.97
C HIS A 203 -6.81 16.26 -10.51
N THR A 204 -7.74 16.25 -11.46
CA THR A 204 -8.25 17.45 -12.14
C THR A 204 -9.02 18.32 -11.15
N LEU A 205 -8.57 19.58 -10.94
CA LEU A 205 -9.32 20.54 -10.12
C LEU A 205 -10.73 20.73 -10.66
N ARG A 206 -11.73 20.55 -9.80
CA ARG A 206 -13.15 20.74 -10.16
C ARG A 206 -13.73 21.99 -9.52
N ASP A 207 -13.42 22.23 -8.25
CA ASP A 207 -13.92 23.40 -7.53
C ASP A 207 -13.07 23.66 -6.27
N ILE A 208 -13.15 24.87 -5.72
CA ILE A 208 -12.69 25.19 -4.37
C ILE A 208 -13.94 25.57 -3.57
N ILE A 209 -14.19 24.81 -2.50
CA ILE A 209 -15.42 24.91 -1.71
C ILE A 209 -15.40 26.14 -0.82
N THR A 210 -14.24 26.51 -0.32
CA THR A 210 -13.99 27.76 0.44
C THR A 210 -13.80 28.94 -0.50
N SER A 211 -13.39 30.09 0.00
CA SER A 211 -12.82 31.13 -0.85
C SER A 211 -11.59 30.58 -1.58
N THR A 212 -11.30 31.03 -2.80
CA THR A 212 -10.17 30.54 -3.62
C THR A 212 -8.83 30.53 -2.86
N TRP A 213 -8.61 31.47 -1.96
CA TRP A 213 -7.41 31.59 -1.13
C TRP A 213 -7.60 31.08 0.31
N GLY A 214 -8.71 30.41 0.58
CA GLY A 214 -9.08 29.86 1.88
C GLY A 214 -9.94 30.80 2.71
N ASP A 215 -10.57 30.22 3.72
CA ASP A 215 -11.33 30.94 4.74
C ASP A 215 -10.45 31.15 5.98
N GLU A 216 -10.56 32.30 6.64
CA GLU A 216 -9.78 32.61 7.84
C GLU A 216 -10.04 31.60 8.96
N ILE A 217 -8.97 31.13 9.59
CA ILE A 217 -8.98 30.28 10.77
C ILE A 217 -7.99 30.77 11.81
N GLY A 218 -8.39 30.66 13.07
CA GLY A 218 -7.57 31.04 14.22
C GLY A 218 -8.33 30.90 15.54
N PRO A 219 -7.64 31.05 16.67
CA PRO A 219 -6.22 31.34 16.85
C PRO A 219 -5.32 30.17 16.45
N THR A 220 -4.08 30.47 16.08
CA THR A 220 -3.12 29.51 15.52
C THR A 220 -2.04 29.16 16.54
N LYS A 221 -2.43 28.92 17.78
CA LYS A 221 -1.54 28.60 18.91
C LYS A 221 -1.55 27.09 19.19
N ALA A 222 -0.42 26.59 19.63
CA ALA A 222 -0.28 25.20 20.06
C ALA A 222 -1.40 24.77 21.01
N GLY A 223 -1.99 23.60 20.78
CA GLY A 223 -3.13 23.07 21.53
C GLY A 223 -4.50 23.58 21.04
N THR A 224 -4.56 24.41 20.01
CA THR A 224 -5.84 24.89 19.44
C THR A 224 -6.41 23.87 18.47
N LEU A 225 -7.65 23.46 18.69
CA LEU A 225 -8.48 22.70 17.75
C LEU A 225 -9.46 23.65 17.05
N ILE A 226 -9.50 23.62 15.74
CA ILE A 226 -10.46 24.35 14.92
C ILE A 226 -11.25 23.33 14.09
N THR A 227 -12.58 23.34 14.21
CA THR A 227 -13.47 22.53 13.39
C THR A 227 -14.31 23.43 12.48
N LYS A 228 -14.27 23.15 11.19
CA LYS A 228 -15.11 23.83 10.18
C LYS A 228 -16.04 22.82 9.51
N GLU A 229 -17.30 23.21 9.33
CA GLU A 229 -18.29 22.42 8.59
C GLU A 229 -18.78 23.21 7.38
N TYR A 230 -18.84 22.55 6.22
CA TYR A 230 -19.35 23.12 4.98
C TYR A 230 -20.45 22.22 4.42
N THR A 231 -21.47 22.84 3.81
CA THR A 231 -22.45 22.15 2.97
C THR A 231 -22.29 22.60 1.53
N TYR A 232 -22.07 21.65 0.62
CA TYR A 232 -21.81 21.94 -0.79
C TYR A 232 -22.68 21.09 -1.71
N ASN A 233 -23.38 21.75 -2.63
CA ASN A 233 -24.16 21.04 -3.65
C ASN A 233 -23.29 20.82 -4.90
N ILE A 234 -22.80 19.58 -5.10
CA ILE A 234 -21.91 19.22 -6.18
C ILE A 234 -22.63 19.35 -7.53
N PRO A 235 -22.19 20.26 -8.42
CA PRO A 235 -22.78 20.41 -9.74
C PRO A 235 -22.66 19.12 -10.56
N LYS A 236 -23.60 18.90 -11.49
CA LYS A 236 -23.51 17.76 -12.41
C LYS A 236 -22.41 17.94 -13.44
N ILE A 237 -22.17 19.17 -13.85
CA ILE A 237 -21.19 19.54 -14.89
C ILE A 237 -20.37 20.71 -14.35
N ILE A 238 -19.05 20.60 -14.46
CA ILE A 238 -18.09 21.66 -14.12
C ILE A 238 -17.14 21.89 -15.30
N GLY A 239 -16.81 23.15 -15.56
CA GLY A 239 -15.89 23.62 -16.60
C GLY A 239 -16.42 24.83 -17.36
N LEU A 240 -15.54 25.68 -17.89
CA LEU A 240 -15.84 26.96 -18.54
C LEU A 240 -15.35 26.98 -19.98
N PRO A 241 -16.21 27.34 -20.98
CA PRO A 241 -17.65 27.56 -20.91
C PRO A 241 -18.48 26.27 -21.03
N ASN A 242 -17.89 25.16 -21.46
CA ASN A 242 -18.50 23.84 -21.61
C ASN A 242 -17.68 22.81 -20.88
N GLY A 243 -18.16 22.38 -19.73
CA GLY A 243 -17.48 21.44 -18.85
C GLY A 243 -17.79 19.98 -19.15
N VAL A 244 -17.37 19.13 -18.26
CA VAL A 244 -17.61 17.68 -18.24
C VAL A 244 -18.40 17.30 -16.99
N ASP A 245 -19.01 16.12 -17.05
CA ASP A 245 -19.75 15.56 -15.92
C ASP A 245 -18.84 15.37 -14.69
N VAL A 246 -19.43 15.57 -13.53
CA VAL A 246 -18.80 15.24 -12.25
C VAL A 246 -19.30 13.88 -11.82
N ASP A 247 -18.36 12.92 -11.82
CA ASP A 247 -18.59 11.56 -11.37
C ASP A 247 -18.31 11.46 -9.86
N LEU A 248 -19.36 11.20 -9.08
CA LEU A 248 -19.27 11.11 -7.62
C LEU A 248 -18.41 9.93 -7.13
N GLU A 249 -18.20 8.89 -7.94
CA GLU A 249 -17.34 7.76 -7.56
C GLU A 249 -15.84 8.08 -7.72
N ASN A 250 -15.49 9.15 -8.44
CA ASN A 250 -14.13 9.50 -8.80
C ASN A 250 -13.71 10.91 -8.32
N ILE A 251 -14.42 11.50 -7.34
CA ILE A 251 -14.03 12.78 -6.75
C ILE A 251 -13.24 12.57 -5.45
N ASN A 252 -12.31 13.47 -5.21
CA ASN A 252 -11.51 13.54 -4.00
C ASN A 252 -11.59 14.95 -3.41
N PHE A 253 -11.36 15.05 -2.10
CA PHE A 253 -11.33 16.32 -1.40
C PHE A 253 -10.00 16.47 -0.63
N TYR A 254 -9.39 17.62 -0.77
CA TYR A 254 -8.16 17.98 -0.07
C TYR A 254 -8.41 19.22 0.77
N ALA A 255 -7.94 19.21 2.01
CA ALA A 255 -7.91 20.37 2.87
C ALA A 255 -6.47 20.79 3.11
N PHE A 256 -6.16 22.07 2.99
CA PHE A 256 -4.83 22.59 3.29
C PHE A 256 -4.90 23.94 3.98
N VAL A 257 -3.93 24.16 4.87
CA VAL A 257 -3.77 25.40 5.60
C VAL A 257 -2.61 26.18 5.02
N SER A 258 -2.84 27.46 4.73
CA SER A 258 -1.81 28.36 4.19
C SER A 258 -1.70 29.64 5.01
N ASP A 259 -0.52 30.29 4.90
CA ASP A 259 -0.32 31.62 5.39
C ASP A 259 -0.80 32.64 4.35
N ASN A 260 -1.09 33.87 4.82
CA ASN A 260 -1.26 35.01 3.94
C ASN A 260 -0.12 35.98 4.23
N THR A 261 0.82 36.05 3.32
CA THR A 261 1.91 37.03 3.45
C THR A 261 1.57 38.30 2.67
N ASP A 262 1.53 39.45 3.35
CA ASP A 262 1.34 40.77 2.73
C ASP A 262 2.42 41.15 1.69
N TYR A 263 3.44 40.34 1.54
CA TYR A 263 4.55 40.53 0.61
C TYR A 263 4.37 39.72 -0.69
N GLY A 264 3.34 40.11 -1.47
CA GLY A 264 3.19 39.70 -2.88
C GLY A 264 3.15 38.20 -3.13
N ILE A 265 2.04 37.70 -3.60
CA ILE A 265 1.79 36.41 -4.29
C ILE A 265 2.40 35.14 -3.65
N SER A 266 2.62 35.11 -2.35
CA SER A 266 3.05 33.89 -1.67
C SER A 266 2.00 33.51 -0.60
N TYR A 267 1.42 32.34 -0.77
CA TYR A 267 0.50 31.73 0.19
C TYR A 267 1.05 30.37 0.63
N PRO A 268 2.20 30.35 1.37
CA PRO A 268 2.87 29.09 1.69
C PRO A 268 1.93 28.13 2.40
N ILE A 269 1.89 26.89 1.92
CA ILE A 269 1.07 25.84 2.53
C ILE A 269 1.82 25.27 3.74
N GLN A 270 1.18 25.30 4.90
CA GLN A 270 1.70 24.80 6.16
C GLN A 270 1.55 23.29 6.26
N ASN A 271 0.41 22.77 5.83
CA ASN A 271 0.14 21.35 5.75
C ASN A 271 -1.06 21.09 4.82
N VAL A 272 -1.21 19.85 4.36
CA VAL A 272 -2.30 19.38 3.51
C VAL A 272 -2.75 17.98 3.95
N ALA A 273 -4.02 17.67 3.75
CA ALA A 273 -4.59 16.33 3.97
C ALA A 273 -5.60 15.96 2.89
N HIS A 274 -5.61 14.71 2.51
CA HIS A 274 -6.72 14.09 1.80
C HIS A 274 -7.83 13.80 2.81
N LEU A 275 -9.06 14.25 2.55
CA LEU A 275 -10.19 14.02 3.44
C LEU A 275 -10.81 12.66 3.16
N SER A 276 -11.20 11.95 4.21
CA SER A 276 -11.96 10.70 4.07
C SER A 276 -13.26 10.96 3.32
N TYR A 277 -13.54 10.16 2.30
CA TYR A 277 -14.69 10.33 1.42
C TYR A 277 -15.69 9.20 1.57
N LEU A 278 -16.95 9.53 1.83
CA LEU A 278 -18.06 8.59 1.95
C LEU A 278 -19.19 8.98 1.01
N LEU A 279 -19.50 8.12 0.05
CA LEU A 279 -20.63 8.28 -0.85
C LEU A 279 -21.85 7.50 -0.33
N GLY A 280 -22.74 8.20 0.36
CA GLY A 280 -23.97 7.64 0.94
C GLY A 280 -25.01 7.28 -0.11
N THR A 281 -25.59 6.08 -0.01
CA THR A 281 -26.66 5.59 -0.88
C THR A 281 -28.03 5.74 -0.22
N GLN A 282 -29.09 5.39 -0.96
CA GLN A 282 -30.46 5.32 -0.43
C GLN A 282 -30.86 3.88 -0.05
N GLU A 283 -29.93 2.95 -0.10
CA GLU A 283 -30.14 1.56 0.33
C GLU A 283 -30.14 1.47 1.85
N SER A 284 -30.96 0.60 2.43
CA SER A 284 -30.99 0.38 3.86
C SER A 284 -29.62 -0.07 4.37
N VAL A 285 -28.98 -1.00 3.66
CA VAL A 285 -27.69 -1.59 4.06
C VAL A 285 -26.73 -1.55 2.86
N PHE A 286 -25.60 -0.86 3.02
CA PHE A 286 -24.56 -0.80 2.00
C PHE A 286 -23.17 -0.72 2.63
N PRO A 287 -22.56 -1.86 2.99
CA PRO A 287 -21.18 -1.90 3.48
C PRO A 287 -20.20 -1.71 2.31
N TYR A 288 -19.14 -0.96 2.54
CA TYR A 288 -18.09 -0.71 1.56
C TYR A 288 -16.73 -0.72 2.23
N ILE A 289 -15.80 -1.52 1.70
CA ILE A 289 -14.41 -1.54 2.16
C ILE A 289 -13.67 -0.41 1.43
N GLU A 290 -13.34 0.64 2.15
CA GLU A 290 -12.60 1.78 1.60
C GLU A 290 -11.11 1.45 1.43
N LYS A 291 -10.46 1.03 2.51
CA LYS A 291 -9.04 0.72 2.57
C LYS A 291 -8.81 -0.57 3.34
N ILE A 292 -7.81 -1.32 2.94
CA ILE A 292 -7.29 -2.47 3.65
C ILE A 292 -5.84 -2.17 3.99
N THR A 293 -5.46 -2.40 5.24
CA THR A 293 -4.06 -2.41 5.66
C THR A 293 -3.75 -3.74 6.30
N GLU A 294 -2.53 -4.22 6.12
CA GLU A 294 -2.05 -5.42 6.77
C GLU A 294 -0.82 -5.12 7.61
N ARG A 295 -0.65 -5.91 8.68
CA ARG A 295 0.60 -5.99 9.43
C ARG A 295 0.89 -7.44 9.74
N GLN A 296 2.13 -7.83 9.69
CA GLN A 296 2.55 -9.15 10.10
C GLN A 296 2.51 -9.23 11.63
N ALA A 297 1.98 -10.33 12.17
CA ALA A 297 1.88 -10.52 13.62
C ALA A 297 3.28 -10.70 14.25
N SER A 298 4.17 -11.41 13.55
CA SER A 298 5.61 -11.44 13.80
C SER A 298 6.34 -11.67 12.47
N VAL A 299 7.64 -11.39 12.42
CA VAL A 299 8.45 -11.44 11.19
C VAL A 299 8.40 -12.82 10.52
N CYS A 300 8.31 -13.92 11.31
CA CYS A 300 8.25 -15.29 10.81
C CYS A 300 6.86 -15.93 10.87
N SER A 301 5.83 -15.16 11.15
CA SER A 301 4.47 -15.69 11.26
C SER A 301 3.75 -15.65 9.91
N ASN A 302 3.03 -16.71 9.57
CA ASN A 302 2.08 -16.69 8.47
C ASN A 302 0.81 -15.91 8.84
N SER A 303 0.61 -15.59 10.13
CA SER A 303 -0.54 -14.84 10.59
C SER A 303 -0.33 -13.35 10.36
N LYS A 304 -1.26 -12.75 9.65
CA LYS A 304 -1.31 -11.32 9.38
C LYS A 304 -2.58 -10.73 9.98
N THR A 305 -2.44 -9.58 10.62
CA THR A 305 -3.59 -8.79 11.06
C THR A 305 -4.03 -7.88 9.94
N PHE A 306 -5.27 -8.01 9.51
CA PHE A 306 -5.90 -7.11 8.54
C PHE A 306 -6.76 -6.10 9.28
N ALA A 307 -6.61 -4.82 8.94
CA ALA A 307 -7.48 -3.76 9.37
C ALA A 307 -8.25 -3.21 8.14
N LEU A 308 -9.56 -3.40 8.15
CA LEU A 308 -10.47 -2.92 7.12
C LEU A 308 -11.07 -1.58 7.57
N ASN A 309 -10.81 -0.51 6.83
CA ASN A 309 -11.61 0.72 6.97
C ASN A 309 -12.95 0.49 6.27
N MET A 310 -13.97 0.20 7.08
CA MET A 310 -15.32 -0.13 6.64
C MET A 310 -16.21 1.10 6.68
N GLN A 311 -16.80 1.46 5.54
CA GLN A 311 -17.81 2.51 5.44
C GLN A 311 -19.22 1.90 5.45
N ASN A 312 -20.10 2.42 6.28
CA ASN A 312 -21.53 2.20 6.16
C ASN A 312 -22.13 3.28 5.25
N ARG A 313 -22.32 2.97 3.99
CA ARG A 313 -22.92 3.87 2.98
C ARG A 313 -24.45 3.77 2.91
N GLY A 314 -25.06 2.90 3.76
CA GLY A 314 -26.50 2.69 3.86
C GLY A 314 -27.18 3.60 4.87
N LEU A 315 -28.53 3.56 4.88
CA LEU A 315 -29.38 4.36 5.76
C LEU A 315 -29.48 3.79 7.18
N ASP A 316 -29.38 2.47 7.33
CA ASP A 316 -29.49 1.78 8.61
C ASP A 316 -28.10 1.59 9.22
N GLU A 317 -28.03 1.52 10.55
CA GLU A 317 -26.81 1.16 11.26
C GLU A 317 -26.32 -0.23 10.83
N LEU A 318 -25.03 -0.37 10.53
CA LEU A 318 -24.41 -1.64 10.21
C LEU A 318 -24.01 -2.36 11.49
N THR A 319 -24.68 -3.48 11.77
CA THR A 319 -24.52 -4.23 13.03
C THR A 319 -23.86 -5.59 12.85
N SER A 320 -23.86 -6.14 11.63
CA SER A 320 -23.20 -7.41 11.33
C SER A 320 -22.74 -7.49 9.90
N ILE A 321 -21.63 -8.18 9.68
CA ILE A 321 -21.08 -8.50 8.34
C ILE A 321 -20.65 -9.97 8.34
N LYS A 322 -20.95 -10.66 7.25
CA LYS A 322 -20.35 -11.94 6.89
C LYS A 322 -19.50 -11.75 5.64
N MET A 323 -18.23 -12.14 5.75
CA MET A 323 -17.23 -11.94 4.70
C MET A 323 -16.57 -13.26 4.32
N LEU A 324 -16.30 -13.45 3.05
CA LEU A 324 -15.49 -14.54 2.51
C LEU A 324 -14.17 -13.95 1.99
N MET A 325 -13.05 -14.52 2.38
CA MET A 325 -11.73 -14.15 1.89
C MET A 325 -11.14 -15.32 1.10
N GLY A 326 -10.79 -15.10 -0.16
CA GLY A 326 -10.15 -16.09 -1.03
C GLY A 326 -8.72 -15.68 -1.34
N ILE A 327 -7.75 -16.60 -1.15
CA ILE A 327 -6.34 -16.39 -1.51
C ILE A 327 -6.10 -17.04 -2.88
N ASP A 328 -5.61 -16.27 -3.86
CA ASP A 328 -5.23 -16.73 -5.22
C ASP A 328 -6.30 -17.59 -5.94
N ASN A 329 -7.58 -17.27 -5.71
CA ASN A 329 -8.73 -18.07 -6.17
C ASN A 329 -8.78 -19.50 -5.63
N GLY A 330 -8.09 -19.78 -4.53
CA GLY A 330 -8.10 -21.06 -3.82
C GLY A 330 -9.20 -21.16 -2.76
N ASP A 331 -8.87 -21.76 -1.63
CA ASP A 331 -9.79 -21.93 -0.51
C ASP A 331 -10.30 -20.60 0.03
N THR A 332 -11.56 -20.59 0.47
CA THR A 332 -12.19 -19.40 1.05
C THR A 332 -12.31 -19.53 2.56
N PHE A 333 -11.93 -18.48 3.28
CA PHE A 333 -12.09 -18.33 4.72
C PHE A 333 -13.34 -17.50 4.99
N GLU A 334 -14.09 -17.86 6.03
CA GLU A 334 -15.28 -17.12 6.44
C GLU A 334 -14.98 -16.33 7.72
N TYR A 335 -15.39 -15.06 7.75
CA TYR A 335 -15.28 -14.19 8.92
C TYR A 335 -16.63 -13.50 9.19
N GLU A 336 -17.05 -13.50 10.45
CA GLU A 336 -18.26 -12.80 10.90
C GLU A 336 -17.88 -11.70 11.89
N TRP A 337 -18.31 -10.49 11.60
CA TRP A 337 -18.19 -9.36 12.50
C TRP A 337 -19.55 -8.94 13.03
N ASN A 338 -19.59 -8.59 14.33
CA ASN A 338 -20.72 -7.97 14.99
C ASN A 338 -20.25 -6.73 15.74
N GLY A 339 -20.90 -5.60 15.50
CA GLY A 339 -20.50 -4.32 16.08
C GLY A 339 -21.53 -3.24 15.81
N SER A 340 -21.08 -2.00 15.65
CA SER A 340 -21.91 -0.84 15.37
C SER A 340 -21.12 0.14 14.51
N ILE A 341 -21.58 0.36 13.27
CA ILE A 341 -21.13 1.47 12.44
C ILE A 341 -22.39 2.24 12.03
N PRO A 342 -22.61 3.46 12.57
CA PRO A 342 -23.79 4.25 12.25
C PRO A 342 -23.93 4.55 10.76
N SER A 343 -25.15 4.91 10.32
CA SER A 343 -25.41 5.36 8.95
C SER A 343 -24.43 6.48 8.56
N TYR A 344 -23.85 6.37 7.38
CA TYR A 344 -22.89 7.34 6.80
C TYR A 344 -21.66 7.61 7.69
N ASN A 345 -21.21 6.57 8.40
CA ASN A 345 -19.99 6.60 9.18
C ASN A 345 -19.02 5.49 8.76
N SER A 346 -17.79 5.60 9.23
CA SER A 346 -16.75 4.60 9.04
C SER A 346 -16.38 3.95 10.38
N GLY A 347 -15.84 2.74 10.30
CA GLY A 347 -15.30 2.01 11.44
C GLY A 347 -14.18 1.08 10.99
N ILE A 348 -13.33 0.68 11.92
CA ILE A 348 -12.25 -0.27 11.65
C ILE A 348 -12.68 -1.65 12.11
N ILE A 349 -12.51 -2.65 11.26
CA ILE A 349 -12.71 -4.07 11.56
C ILE A 349 -11.34 -4.74 11.47
N GLU A 350 -10.87 -5.28 12.60
CA GLU A 350 -9.57 -5.98 12.64
C GLU A 350 -9.79 -7.47 12.90
N PHE A 351 -8.98 -8.29 12.24
CA PHE A 351 -8.92 -9.74 12.46
C PHE A 351 -7.60 -10.31 11.95
N ASP A 352 -7.24 -11.48 12.46
CA ASP A 352 -6.06 -12.22 12.05
C ASP A 352 -6.45 -13.31 11.04
N MET A 353 -5.59 -13.52 10.06
CA MET A 353 -5.74 -14.58 9.05
C MET A 353 -4.36 -15.10 8.67
N ASP A 354 -4.24 -16.41 8.54
CA ASP A 354 -3.02 -17.03 8.00
C ASP A 354 -2.95 -16.83 6.49
N VAL A 355 -1.88 -16.22 6.02
CA VAL A 355 -1.56 -16.03 4.61
C VAL A 355 -0.22 -16.74 4.33
N PRO A 356 -0.13 -17.61 3.32
CA PRO A 356 1.15 -18.22 2.99
C PRO A 356 2.26 -17.18 2.76
N ILE A 357 3.52 -17.58 2.92
CA ILE A 357 4.66 -16.71 2.63
C ILE A 357 4.76 -16.51 1.12
N GLY A 358 5.12 -15.29 0.70
CA GLY A 358 5.22 -14.87 -0.69
C GLY A 358 4.16 -13.84 -1.10
N ASP A 359 4.03 -13.63 -2.40
CA ASP A 359 3.10 -12.68 -3.00
C ASP A 359 1.75 -13.35 -3.28
N HIS A 360 0.68 -12.82 -2.71
CA HIS A 360 -0.67 -13.37 -2.83
C HIS A 360 -1.68 -12.27 -3.16
N ASN A 361 -2.72 -12.64 -3.91
CA ASN A 361 -3.90 -11.82 -4.12
C ASN A 361 -5.03 -12.33 -3.24
N ILE A 362 -5.59 -11.46 -2.40
CA ILE A 362 -6.68 -11.78 -1.50
C ILE A 362 -7.92 -11.02 -1.93
N ASP A 363 -9.03 -11.71 -2.13
CA ASP A 363 -10.33 -11.11 -2.40
C ASP A 363 -11.15 -11.07 -1.11
N PHE A 364 -11.40 -9.88 -0.59
CA PHE A 364 -12.31 -9.65 0.54
C PHE A 364 -13.72 -9.42 0.00
N LYS A 365 -14.60 -10.39 0.17
CA LYS A 365 -15.96 -10.36 -0.35
C LYS A 365 -17.00 -10.36 0.77
N ILE A 366 -17.72 -9.24 0.92
CA ILE A 366 -18.87 -9.18 1.83
C ILE A 366 -20.05 -9.84 1.13
N VAL A 367 -20.61 -10.86 1.75
CA VAL A 367 -21.73 -11.65 1.21
C VAL A 367 -23.06 -11.40 1.95
N GLU A 368 -23.00 -10.93 3.19
CA GLU A 368 -24.16 -10.59 3.99
C GLU A 368 -23.85 -9.41 4.92
N ALA A 369 -24.81 -8.53 5.14
CA ALA A 369 -24.76 -7.45 6.11
C ALA A 369 -26.14 -7.25 6.74
N ASN A 370 -26.25 -7.18 8.06
CA ASN A 370 -27.51 -7.10 8.81
C ASN A 370 -28.53 -8.18 8.41
N GLY A 371 -28.09 -9.40 8.06
CA GLY A 371 -28.96 -10.47 7.59
C GLY A 371 -29.46 -10.31 6.14
N VAL A 372 -28.98 -9.29 5.40
CA VAL A 372 -29.31 -9.06 4.00
C VAL A 372 -28.16 -9.48 3.12
N SER A 373 -28.43 -10.25 2.06
CA SER A 373 -27.42 -10.61 1.07
C SER A 373 -26.91 -9.38 0.34
N VAL A 374 -25.60 -9.19 0.32
CA VAL A 374 -24.91 -8.12 -0.40
C VAL A 374 -23.81 -8.72 -1.28
N ASN A 375 -23.25 -7.93 -2.17
CA ASN A 375 -22.13 -8.36 -3.01
C ASN A 375 -21.15 -7.20 -3.19
N SER A 376 -20.18 -7.11 -2.30
CA SER A 376 -19.11 -6.13 -2.37
C SER A 376 -17.78 -6.86 -2.27
N THR A 377 -16.89 -6.63 -3.23
CA THR A 377 -15.57 -7.29 -3.26
C THR A 377 -14.49 -6.24 -3.35
N LYS A 378 -13.44 -6.39 -2.54
CA LYS A 378 -12.23 -5.57 -2.56
C LYS A 378 -11.02 -6.50 -2.70
N PRO A 379 -10.31 -6.46 -3.84
CA PRO A 379 -9.04 -7.17 -3.99
C PRO A 379 -7.94 -6.46 -3.18
N PHE A 380 -7.00 -7.24 -2.68
CA PHE A 380 -5.84 -6.76 -1.94
C PHE A 380 -4.62 -7.62 -2.29
N ALA A 381 -3.49 -6.98 -2.62
CA ALA A 381 -2.22 -7.65 -2.80
C ALA A 381 -1.49 -7.70 -1.45
N SER A 382 -1.20 -8.91 -1.00
CA SER A 382 -0.45 -9.19 0.22
C SER A 382 0.91 -9.71 -0.18
N SER A 383 1.98 -9.22 0.44
CA SER A 383 3.32 -9.71 0.20
C SER A 383 4.04 -9.99 1.52
N SER A 384 4.91 -10.99 1.51
CA SER A 384 5.80 -11.27 2.63
C SER A 384 7.13 -11.79 2.09
N ASP A 385 8.21 -11.41 2.76
CA ASP A 385 9.55 -11.89 2.42
C ASP A 385 9.63 -13.41 2.53
N ASP A 386 10.41 -14.02 1.66
CA ASP A 386 10.73 -15.44 1.73
C ASP A 386 11.37 -15.76 3.09
N LEU A 387 10.86 -16.80 3.74
CA LEU A 387 11.40 -17.29 5.00
C LEU A 387 12.44 -18.36 4.76
N SER A 388 13.67 -18.10 5.18
CA SER A 388 14.74 -19.09 5.18
C SER A 388 14.86 -19.77 6.56
N VAL A 389 15.03 -21.09 6.57
CA VAL A 389 15.12 -21.88 7.82
C VAL A 389 16.56 -22.24 8.14
N LEU A 390 16.99 -21.85 9.33
CA LEU A 390 18.30 -22.18 9.91
C LEU A 390 18.15 -23.37 10.86
N TYR A 391 18.77 -24.49 10.50
CA TYR A 391 18.74 -25.70 11.31
C TYR A 391 19.83 -25.68 12.38
N LEU A 392 19.43 -25.90 13.64
CA LEU A 392 20.30 -25.93 14.81
C LEU A 392 20.46 -27.36 15.34
N ASN A 393 21.62 -27.70 15.92
CA ASN A 393 21.86 -28.99 16.58
C ASN A 393 21.28 -29.05 18.00
N SER A 394 20.99 -27.92 18.61
CA SER A 394 20.51 -27.81 20.00
C SER A 394 19.77 -26.50 20.22
N GLU A 395 19.17 -26.34 21.41
CA GLU A 395 18.44 -25.15 21.86
C GLU A 395 19.22 -23.85 21.65
N ASN A 396 20.54 -23.89 21.84
CA ASN A 396 21.44 -22.77 21.59
C ASN A 396 22.58 -23.27 20.71
N ASP A 397 22.81 -22.63 19.60
CA ASP A 397 23.83 -22.99 18.63
C ASP A 397 24.36 -21.78 17.88
N GLU A 398 25.43 -21.96 17.10
CA GLU A 398 26.04 -20.90 16.30
C GLU A 398 25.64 -21.03 14.82
N ILE A 399 25.27 -19.92 14.22
CA ILE A 399 25.18 -19.77 12.76
C ILE A 399 26.38 -18.98 12.25
N THR A 400 26.69 -19.11 10.96
CA THR A 400 27.80 -18.38 10.35
C THR A 400 27.29 -17.37 9.32
N ILE A 401 27.72 -16.12 9.47
CA ILE A 401 27.50 -15.05 8.49
C ILE A 401 28.83 -14.76 7.80
N GLU A 402 28.88 -14.84 6.48
CA GLU A 402 30.00 -14.44 5.64
C GLU A 402 29.68 -13.18 4.87
N ILE A 403 30.57 -12.20 4.92
CA ILE A 403 30.48 -10.98 4.11
C ILE A 403 31.82 -10.79 3.39
N MET A 404 31.78 -10.90 2.07
CA MET A 404 32.89 -10.56 1.20
C MET A 404 32.74 -9.09 0.82
N GLN A 405 33.47 -8.18 1.47
CA GLN A 405 33.41 -6.77 1.13
C GLN A 405 34.10 -6.48 -0.20
N ASP A 406 33.70 -5.40 -0.84
CA ASP A 406 34.45 -4.80 -1.94
C ASP A 406 35.52 -3.82 -1.41
N ARG A 407 36.08 -2.98 -2.29
CA ARG A 407 37.05 -1.95 -1.89
C ARG A 407 36.48 -0.92 -0.92
N ASN A 408 35.19 -0.65 -0.98
CA ASN A 408 34.50 0.40 -0.25
C ASN A 408 33.85 -0.08 1.05
N GLY A 409 34.43 -1.04 1.73
CA GLY A 409 33.87 -1.63 2.96
C GLY A 409 33.38 -0.65 4.03
N HIS A 410 33.83 0.61 3.98
CA HIS A 410 33.37 1.66 4.90
C HIS A 410 31.91 2.12 4.63
N GLU A 411 31.33 1.74 3.50
CA GLU A 411 29.95 2.00 3.13
C GLU A 411 29.02 0.87 3.61
N THR A 412 29.58 -0.31 3.97
CA THR A 412 28.82 -1.51 4.31
C THR A 412 28.63 -1.68 5.81
N THR A 413 27.38 -1.83 6.23
CA THR A 413 26.99 -2.23 7.59
C THR A 413 25.90 -3.30 7.52
N TRP A 414 25.72 -4.07 8.60
CA TRP A 414 24.66 -5.06 8.69
C TRP A 414 24.20 -5.26 10.13
N GLN A 415 23.00 -5.78 10.28
CA GLN A 415 22.43 -6.18 11.57
C GLN A 415 21.56 -7.43 11.44
N LEU A 416 21.52 -8.20 12.51
CA LEU A 416 20.60 -9.30 12.75
C LEU A 416 19.73 -8.92 13.94
N LEU A 417 18.43 -8.84 13.76
CA LEU A 417 17.46 -8.46 14.78
C LEU A 417 16.58 -9.65 15.13
N ASP A 418 16.11 -9.69 16.39
CA ASP A 418 15.04 -10.60 16.83
C ASP A 418 13.64 -10.01 16.58
N ASP A 419 12.57 -10.74 16.95
CA ASP A 419 11.16 -10.31 16.82
C ASP A 419 10.83 -9.02 17.59
N ASP A 420 11.56 -8.75 18.66
CA ASP A 420 11.41 -7.53 19.47
C ASP A 420 12.24 -6.35 18.93
N ASN A 421 12.89 -6.52 17.76
CA ASN A 421 13.86 -5.60 17.17
C ASN A 421 15.11 -5.36 18.03
N ASN A 422 15.48 -6.28 18.93
CA ASN A 422 16.76 -6.20 19.60
C ASN A 422 17.86 -6.69 18.67
N ILE A 423 19.03 -6.05 18.75
CA ILE A 423 20.19 -6.44 17.97
C ILE A 423 20.76 -7.75 18.55
N VAL A 424 20.68 -8.84 17.81
CA VAL A 424 21.34 -10.12 18.10
C VAL A 424 22.81 -10.05 17.69
N ALA A 425 23.08 -9.51 16.49
CA ALA A 425 24.44 -9.27 16.01
C ALA A 425 24.45 -8.11 15.02
N SER A 426 25.60 -7.47 14.86
CA SER A 426 25.79 -6.41 13.86
C SER A 426 27.27 -6.28 13.50
N GLY A 427 27.56 -5.68 12.35
CA GLY A 427 28.94 -5.45 11.93
C GLY A 427 29.07 -4.32 10.91
N GLY A 428 30.34 -3.99 10.61
CA GLY A 428 30.68 -2.83 9.81
C GLY A 428 30.66 -1.51 10.63
N PRO A 429 30.97 -0.34 10.01
CA PRO A 429 31.58 -0.29 8.68
C PRO A 429 32.98 -0.95 8.68
N TYR A 430 33.37 -1.50 7.53
CA TYR A 430 34.64 -2.19 7.35
C TYR A 430 35.75 -1.26 6.80
N GLU A 431 36.94 -1.80 6.51
CA GLU A 431 38.05 -0.98 6.02
C GLU A 431 37.86 -0.54 4.56
N TYR A 432 38.34 0.68 4.25
CA TYR A 432 38.44 1.21 2.90
C TYR A 432 39.84 0.99 2.32
N TYR A 433 39.93 0.31 1.20
CA TYR A 433 41.19 0.01 0.54
C TYR A 433 41.58 1.06 -0.51
N PHE A 434 42.12 2.20 -0.04
CA PHE A 434 42.53 3.30 -0.89
C PHE A 434 43.60 2.89 -1.92
N GLY A 435 43.38 3.28 -3.18
CA GLY A 435 44.35 3.07 -4.27
C GLY A 435 44.37 1.67 -4.86
N GLN A 436 43.50 0.75 -4.42
CA GLN A 436 43.29 -0.55 -5.03
C GLN A 436 42.12 -0.50 -6.01
N SER A 437 42.24 -1.15 -7.18
CA SER A 437 41.19 -1.15 -8.20
C SER A 437 40.05 -2.11 -7.91
N SER A 438 40.34 -3.21 -7.19
CA SER A 438 39.38 -4.18 -6.70
C SER A 438 40.01 -4.90 -5.49
N ALA A 439 39.59 -4.56 -4.30
CA ALA A 439 39.97 -5.27 -3.10
C ALA A 439 38.75 -5.95 -2.52
N THR A 440 38.91 -7.19 -2.09
CA THR A 440 37.89 -7.96 -1.38
C THR A 440 38.50 -8.56 -0.12
N GLU A 441 37.77 -8.51 0.97
CA GLU A 441 38.13 -9.14 2.23
C GLU A 441 36.93 -9.90 2.76
N LEU A 442 37.14 -11.15 3.17
CA LEU A 442 36.09 -12.00 3.73
C LEU A 442 36.05 -11.81 5.24
N HIS A 443 34.88 -11.41 5.73
CA HIS A 443 34.54 -11.40 7.15
C HIS A 443 33.66 -12.62 7.44
N THR A 444 34.08 -13.47 8.37
CA THR A 444 33.33 -14.63 8.85
C THR A 444 32.97 -14.40 10.30
N ILE A 445 31.67 -14.35 10.59
CA ILE A 445 31.13 -14.02 11.90
C ILE A 445 30.26 -15.19 12.37
N ASN A 446 30.62 -15.76 13.54
CA ASN A 446 29.76 -16.71 14.21
C ASN A 446 28.81 -15.96 15.15
N VAL A 447 27.55 -16.32 15.14
CA VAL A 447 26.49 -15.69 15.91
C VAL A 447 25.74 -16.73 16.72
N ASP A 448 25.70 -16.56 18.04
CA ASP A 448 24.87 -17.38 18.91
C ASP A 448 23.39 -17.06 18.68
N VAL A 449 22.59 -18.10 18.41
CA VAL A 449 21.14 -18.02 18.25
C VAL A 449 20.45 -19.11 19.06
N THR A 450 19.15 -18.93 19.32
CA THR A 450 18.32 -19.92 20.03
C THR A 450 17.34 -20.57 19.08
N ALA A 451 16.87 -21.76 19.42
CA ALA A 451 15.80 -22.42 18.68
C ALA A 451 14.48 -21.64 18.75
N ASP A 452 13.62 -21.84 17.77
CA ASP A 452 12.30 -21.20 17.64
C ASP A 452 12.35 -19.66 17.65
N GLN A 453 13.49 -19.10 17.24
CA GLN A 453 13.70 -17.66 17.13
C GLN A 453 13.41 -17.17 15.72
N CYS A 454 12.71 -16.06 15.62
CA CYS A 454 12.56 -15.35 14.36
C CYS A 454 13.60 -14.23 14.27
N LEU A 455 14.27 -14.14 13.14
CA LEU A 455 15.38 -13.23 12.92
C LEU A 455 15.20 -12.46 11.63
N LYS A 456 15.62 -11.19 11.62
CA LYS A 456 15.71 -10.37 10.42
C LYS A 456 17.17 -9.96 10.19
N PHE A 457 17.76 -10.46 9.12
CA PHE A 457 19.06 -10.02 8.64
C PHE A 457 18.88 -8.87 7.66
N THR A 458 19.58 -7.75 7.87
CA THR A 458 19.60 -6.63 6.91
C THR A 458 21.03 -6.17 6.71
N ILE A 459 21.45 -6.06 5.45
CA ILE A 459 22.70 -5.47 5.03
C ILE A 459 22.45 -4.14 4.34
N TYR A 460 23.26 -3.14 4.63
CA TYR A 460 23.14 -1.77 4.14
C TYR A 460 24.38 -1.33 3.39
N ASP A 461 24.19 -0.51 2.38
CA ASP A 461 25.22 0.24 1.66
C ASP A 461 24.90 1.73 1.67
N LEU A 462 25.85 2.56 2.12
CA LEU A 462 25.64 4.00 2.32
C LEU A 462 25.41 4.78 1.00
N VAL A 463 25.98 4.29 -0.09
CA VAL A 463 25.98 4.99 -1.40
C VAL A 463 24.93 4.41 -2.35
N GLY A 464 24.43 3.19 -2.07
CA GLY A 464 23.37 2.54 -2.83
C GLY A 464 23.86 1.81 -4.08
N ASN A 465 25.12 1.41 -4.10
CA ASN A 465 25.69 0.59 -5.18
C ASN A 465 25.98 -0.86 -4.74
N GLY A 466 25.63 -1.23 -3.50
CA GLY A 466 25.92 -2.53 -2.94
C GLY A 466 27.41 -2.78 -2.75
N ILE A 467 27.80 -4.06 -2.59
CA ILE A 467 29.19 -4.50 -2.39
C ILE A 467 29.77 -5.20 -3.62
N CYS A 468 29.12 -5.12 -4.78
CA CYS A 468 29.48 -5.69 -6.08
C CYS A 468 29.15 -4.66 -7.17
N CYS A 469 29.65 -4.66 -8.28
CA CYS A 469 30.57 -5.38 -9.11
C CYS A 469 31.51 -4.34 -9.74
N ASN A 470 31.42 -3.07 -9.23
CA ASN A 470 32.18 -1.94 -9.76
C ASN A 470 33.63 -1.91 -9.27
N VAL A 471 33.85 -2.24 -7.99
CA VAL A 471 35.15 -2.11 -7.30
C VAL A 471 35.49 -3.34 -6.43
N GLY A 472 34.92 -4.49 -6.77
CA GLY A 472 35.09 -5.81 -6.12
C GLY A 472 33.88 -6.69 -6.40
N ASP A 473 34.02 -7.99 -6.21
CA ASP A 473 32.94 -8.98 -6.39
C ASP A 473 32.46 -9.45 -5.01
N GLY A 474 31.90 -8.50 -4.25
CA GLY A 474 31.38 -8.76 -2.91
C GLY A 474 30.09 -9.59 -2.95
N TYR A 475 29.83 -10.28 -1.84
CA TYR A 475 28.64 -11.07 -1.58
C TYR A 475 28.39 -11.21 -0.08
N TYR A 476 27.22 -11.69 0.31
CA TYR A 476 26.94 -12.11 1.68
C TYR A 476 26.27 -13.48 1.70
N LYS A 477 26.56 -14.30 2.70
CA LYS A 477 26.03 -15.65 2.86
C LYS A 477 25.74 -15.95 4.32
N ILE A 478 24.72 -16.77 4.55
CA ILE A 478 24.39 -17.26 5.88
C ILE A 478 24.31 -18.78 5.84
N TYR A 479 24.97 -19.42 6.79
CA TYR A 479 25.01 -20.85 6.95
C TYR A 479 24.39 -21.23 8.30
N ASP A 480 23.65 -22.35 8.31
CA ASP A 480 23.10 -22.93 9.53
C ASP A 480 24.18 -23.61 10.38
N ALA A 481 23.80 -24.14 11.54
CA ALA A 481 24.72 -24.83 12.45
C ALA A 481 25.31 -26.14 11.87
N HIS A 482 24.76 -26.66 10.79
CA HIS A 482 25.31 -27.84 10.07
C HIS A 482 26.27 -27.44 8.94
N GLY A 483 26.47 -26.14 8.71
CA GLY A 483 27.27 -25.60 7.61
C GLY A 483 26.55 -25.63 6.26
N ASN A 484 25.24 -25.83 6.23
CA ASN A 484 24.47 -25.70 5.00
C ASN A 484 24.27 -24.24 4.64
N LEU A 485 24.46 -23.91 3.36
CA LEU A 485 24.16 -22.58 2.84
C LEU A 485 22.64 -22.36 2.81
N VAL A 486 22.15 -21.42 3.60
CA VAL A 486 20.73 -21.10 3.75
C VAL A 486 20.37 -19.83 2.97
N LEU A 487 21.25 -18.85 2.98
CA LEU A 487 21.10 -17.62 2.23
C LEU A 487 22.34 -17.35 1.38
N ASP A 488 22.14 -17.16 0.08
CA ASP A 488 23.17 -16.77 -0.88
C ASP A 488 22.79 -15.41 -1.51
N GLY A 489 23.21 -14.33 -0.86
CA GLY A 489 22.97 -12.97 -1.30
C GLY A 489 24.06 -12.49 -2.26
N ASN A 490 23.69 -12.02 -3.44
CA ASN A 490 24.61 -11.32 -4.32
C ASN A 490 24.94 -9.93 -3.77
N GLY A 491 26.04 -9.34 -4.21
CA GLY A 491 26.45 -8.02 -3.72
C GLY A 491 25.77 -6.83 -4.39
N ASP A 492 24.89 -7.04 -5.38
CA ASP A 492 24.18 -5.98 -6.14
C ASP A 492 22.78 -5.80 -5.55
N PHE A 493 22.67 -5.08 -4.44
CA PHE A 493 21.42 -4.92 -3.68
C PHE A 493 21.00 -3.45 -3.49
N GLY A 494 21.71 -2.50 -4.07
CA GLY A 494 21.40 -1.09 -3.89
C GLY A 494 21.71 -0.61 -2.46
N TYR A 495 20.79 0.13 -1.85
CA TYR A 495 20.96 0.71 -0.50
C TYR A 495 20.81 -0.32 0.63
N GLU A 496 19.97 -1.33 0.45
CA GLU A 496 19.74 -2.37 1.46
C GLU A 496 19.19 -3.67 0.86
N ALA A 497 19.45 -4.79 1.55
CA ALA A 497 18.74 -6.05 1.36
C ALA A 497 18.34 -6.64 2.71
N SER A 498 17.13 -7.11 2.83
CA SER A 498 16.58 -7.71 4.05
C SER A 498 16.11 -9.14 3.81
N HIS A 499 16.32 -10.03 4.78
CA HIS A 499 15.93 -11.44 4.72
C HIS A 499 15.37 -11.89 6.06
N THR A 500 14.31 -12.65 6.00
CA THR A 500 13.66 -13.25 7.18
C THR A 500 14.17 -14.68 7.38
N LEU A 501 14.57 -14.99 8.60
CA LEU A 501 15.16 -16.26 8.98
C LEU A 501 14.43 -16.81 10.20
N SER A 502 14.16 -18.13 10.23
CA SER A 502 13.69 -18.81 11.44
C SER A 502 14.68 -19.88 11.87
N THR A 503 14.89 -20.02 13.15
CA THR A 503 15.73 -21.06 13.72
C THR A 503 14.87 -22.23 14.19
N VAL A 504 15.24 -23.44 13.80
CA VAL A 504 14.54 -24.68 14.17
C VAL A 504 15.58 -25.69 14.61
N ILE A 505 15.35 -26.38 15.73
CA ILE A 505 16.20 -27.54 16.06
C ILE A 505 16.02 -28.53 14.92
N TYR A 506 17.13 -28.94 14.32
CA TYR A 506 17.14 -30.13 13.48
C TYR A 506 16.95 -31.31 14.45
N ASP A 507 15.70 -31.58 14.80
CA ASP A 507 15.41 -32.93 15.24
C ASP A 507 15.82 -33.81 14.08
N ASN A 508 16.97 -34.50 14.22
CA ASN A 508 17.06 -35.79 13.56
C ASN A 508 15.73 -36.42 13.85
N VAL A 509 14.82 -36.44 12.87
CA VAL A 509 13.69 -37.35 12.96
C VAL A 509 14.35 -38.60 13.44
N ASP A 510 14.14 -38.95 14.74
CA ASP A 510 14.53 -40.24 15.25
C ASP A 510 14.24 -41.16 14.10
N GLU A 511 15.23 -41.92 13.56
CA GLU A 511 14.94 -42.86 12.52
C GLU A 511 13.65 -43.52 12.98
N LEU A 512 12.50 -42.97 12.44
CA LEU A 512 11.17 -43.44 12.82
C LEU A 512 11.32 -44.90 12.48
N ASP A 513 11.41 -45.72 13.51
CA ASP A 513 11.72 -47.12 13.48
C ASP A 513 11.56 -47.64 12.06
N ASP A 514 12.65 -47.90 11.34
CA ASP A 514 12.62 -48.46 9.96
C ASP A 514 11.74 -49.71 9.94
N ASP A 515 11.34 -50.17 11.12
CA ASP A 515 10.43 -51.26 11.42
C ASP A 515 8.92 -50.91 11.39
N MET A 516 8.50 -49.61 11.33
CA MET A 516 7.07 -49.29 11.35
C MET A 516 6.36 -49.71 10.05
N TYR A 517 7.01 -49.57 8.89
CA TYR A 517 6.51 -50.02 7.59
C TYR A 517 7.63 -50.67 6.79
N VAL A 518 7.45 -51.94 6.43
CA VAL A 518 8.38 -52.69 5.63
C VAL A 518 7.87 -52.73 4.17
N ILE A 519 8.70 -52.27 3.23
CA ILE A 519 8.35 -52.24 1.79
C ILE A 519 9.24 -53.22 1.02
N TYR A 520 8.61 -54.23 0.43
CA TYR A 520 9.34 -55.24 -0.33
C TYR A 520 8.54 -55.83 -1.51
N PRO A 521 9.23 -56.37 -2.54
CA PRO A 521 10.66 -56.25 -2.76
C PRO A 521 11.03 -54.84 -3.25
N ASN A 522 12.17 -54.31 -2.80
CA ASN A 522 12.72 -53.04 -3.29
C ASN A 522 14.18 -53.28 -3.71
N PRO A 523 14.55 -53.31 -5.01
CA PRO A 523 13.74 -52.98 -6.18
C PRO A 523 12.63 -54.01 -6.51
N THR A 524 11.51 -53.48 -7.05
CA THR A 524 10.39 -54.32 -7.52
C THR A 524 10.25 -54.26 -9.05
N LYS A 525 9.51 -55.23 -9.62
CA LYS A 525 9.18 -55.28 -11.06
C LYS A 525 7.68 -55.12 -11.31
N ASP A 526 6.89 -55.91 -10.59
CA ASP A 526 5.48 -56.11 -10.90
C ASP A 526 4.59 -55.74 -9.68
N MET A 527 4.97 -56.21 -8.49
CA MET A 527 4.19 -56.05 -7.26
C MET A 527 5.07 -55.54 -6.13
N LEU A 528 4.55 -54.62 -5.36
CA LEU A 528 5.16 -54.06 -4.15
C LEU A 528 4.26 -54.39 -2.98
N THR A 529 4.79 -54.94 -1.90
CA THR A 529 4.07 -55.14 -0.65
C THR A 529 4.54 -54.15 0.40
N ILE A 530 3.60 -53.55 1.10
CA ILE A 530 3.81 -52.69 2.25
C ILE A 530 3.18 -53.36 3.45
N GLU A 531 3.98 -53.68 4.47
CA GLU A 531 3.53 -54.21 5.76
C GLU A 531 3.78 -53.15 6.86
N GLY A 532 2.80 -52.97 7.76
CA GLY A 532 2.92 -52.08 8.89
C GLY A 532 1.59 -51.88 9.62
N ASN A 533 1.57 -51.02 10.63
CA ASN A 533 0.37 -50.85 11.47
C ASN A 533 -0.57 -49.82 10.87
N SER A 534 -1.86 -50.16 10.76
CA SER A 534 -3.00 -49.21 10.57
C SER A 534 -2.80 -48.18 9.45
N MET A 535 -2.53 -48.61 8.23
CA MET A 535 -2.42 -47.73 7.05
C MET A 535 -3.80 -47.18 6.66
N ARG A 536 -3.91 -45.87 6.48
CA ARG A 536 -5.14 -45.17 6.05
C ARG A 536 -5.09 -44.75 4.59
N GLN A 537 -3.95 -44.28 4.14
CA GLN A 537 -3.76 -43.86 2.76
C GLN A 537 -2.30 -44.07 2.36
N ILE A 538 -2.08 -44.47 1.12
CA ILE A 538 -0.75 -44.58 0.51
C ILE A 538 -0.73 -43.78 -0.78
N THR A 539 0.24 -42.89 -0.94
CA THR A 539 0.41 -42.08 -2.14
C THR A 539 1.81 -42.33 -2.75
N VAL A 540 1.85 -42.58 -4.05
CA VAL A 540 3.10 -42.79 -4.78
C VAL A 540 3.39 -41.58 -5.67
N PHE A 541 4.61 -41.04 -5.56
CA PHE A 541 5.10 -39.88 -6.32
C PHE A 541 6.27 -40.27 -7.23
N ASN A 542 6.40 -39.61 -8.36
CA ASN A 542 7.61 -39.66 -9.17
C ASN A 542 8.67 -38.66 -8.62
N THR A 543 9.87 -38.64 -9.20
CA THR A 543 10.99 -37.76 -8.82
C THR A 543 10.70 -36.27 -9.06
N MET A 544 9.63 -35.88 -9.73
CA MET A 544 9.18 -34.52 -9.95
C MET A 544 8.09 -34.09 -8.92
N GLY A 545 7.79 -34.96 -7.94
CA GLY A 545 6.75 -34.71 -6.94
C GLY A 545 5.31 -34.90 -7.44
N GLN A 546 5.12 -35.38 -8.67
CA GLN A 546 3.79 -35.64 -9.23
C GLN A 546 3.22 -36.92 -8.66
N THR A 547 1.99 -36.92 -8.18
CA THR A 547 1.27 -38.10 -7.73
C THR A 547 1.02 -39.04 -8.91
N VAL A 548 1.50 -40.27 -8.79
CA VAL A 548 1.33 -41.33 -9.78
C VAL A 548 0.12 -42.20 -9.42
N MET A 549 -0.07 -42.46 -8.12
CA MET A 549 -1.14 -43.31 -7.61
C MET A 549 -1.46 -42.96 -6.16
N THR A 550 -2.73 -43.13 -5.78
CA THR A 550 -3.19 -42.99 -4.38
C THR A 550 -4.09 -44.19 -4.05
N PHE A 551 -3.87 -44.81 -2.91
CA PHE A 551 -4.67 -45.90 -2.34
C PHE A 551 -5.29 -45.43 -1.02
N GLU A 552 -6.59 -45.61 -0.89
CA GLU A 552 -7.28 -45.54 0.39
C GLU A 552 -7.24 -46.89 1.06
N CYS A 553 -6.84 -46.94 2.32
CA CYS A 553 -6.72 -48.14 3.13
C CYS A 553 -7.71 -48.03 4.32
N ASP A 554 -8.25 -49.17 4.74
CA ASP A 554 -9.20 -49.24 5.86
C ASP A 554 -8.50 -49.79 7.13
N ASN A 555 -7.45 -49.11 7.58
CA ASN A 555 -6.53 -49.52 8.63
C ASN A 555 -5.85 -50.88 8.32
N ASP A 556 -5.49 -51.08 7.07
CA ASP A 556 -4.85 -52.32 6.61
C ASP A 556 -3.44 -52.48 7.21
N GLU A 557 -3.06 -53.69 7.57
CA GLU A 557 -1.72 -54.05 8.04
C GLU A 557 -0.80 -54.49 6.86
N VAL A 558 -1.40 -54.87 5.72
CA VAL A 558 -0.66 -55.30 4.52
C VAL A 558 -1.37 -54.77 3.28
N VAL A 559 -0.66 -54.01 2.45
CA VAL A 559 -1.16 -53.48 1.17
C VAL A 559 -0.25 -53.94 0.02
N ASN A 560 -0.86 -54.48 -1.03
CA ASN A 560 -0.15 -54.87 -2.25
C ASN A 560 -0.45 -53.88 -3.39
N ILE A 561 0.59 -53.29 -3.95
CA ILE A 561 0.50 -52.30 -5.03
C ILE A 561 1.03 -52.91 -6.33
N ASP A 562 0.20 -52.97 -7.36
CA ASP A 562 0.62 -53.32 -8.71
C ASP A 562 1.36 -52.14 -9.36
N VAL A 563 2.62 -52.36 -9.68
CA VAL A 563 3.50 -51.34 -10.29
C VAL A 563 3.96 -51.76 -11.71
N GLU A 564 3.32 -52.79 -12.29
CA GLU A 564 3.66 -53.27 -13.65
C GLU A 564 3.52 -52.16 -14.72
N SER A 565 2.58 -51.24 -14.53
CA SER A 565 2.35 -50.09 -15.43
C SER A 565 3.35 -48.96 -15.29
N PHE A 566 4.14 -48.91 -14.20
CA PHE A 566 5.06 -47.80 -13.91
C PHE A 566 6.34 -47.95 -14.76
N SER A 567 6.95 -46.83 -15.13
CA SER A 567 8.24 -46.82 -15.81
C SER A 567 9.36 -47.21 -14.85
N ALA A 568 10.42 -47.84 -15.38
CA ALA A 568 11.61 -48.10 -14.55
C ALA A 568 12.18 -46.77 -14.03
N GLY A 569 12.48 -46.72 -12.74
CA GLY A 569 12.98 -45.50 -12.11
C GLY A 569 12.79 -45.48 -10.60
N VAL A 570 13.06 -44.31 -10.02
CA VAL A 570 12.89 -44.03 -8.58
C VAL A 570 11.53 -43.38 -8.34
N TYR A 571 10.85 -43.83 -7.30
CA TYR A 571 9.58 -43.29 -6.82
C TYR A 571 9.66 -43.13 -5.31
N PHE A 572 8.75 -42.33 -4.76
CA PHE A 572 8.57 -42.12 -3.31
C PHE A 572 7.18 -42.58 -2.92
N ILE A 573 7.07 -43.35 -1.86
CA ILE A 573 5.82 -43.78 -1.26
C ILE A 573 5.63 -43.02 0.04
N ARG A 574 4.49 -42.33 0.17
CA ARG A 574 4.06 -41.71 1.42
C ARG A 574 2.90 -42.50 2.00
N ILE A 575 3.06 -42.95 3.25
CA ILE A 575 2.11 -43.76 3.99
C ILE A 575 1.56 -42.91 5.11
N PHE A 576 0.24 -42.80 5.17
CA PHE A 576 -0.49 -42.12 6.27
C PHE A 576 -1.04 -43.21 7.20
N GLY A 577 -0.63 -43.19 8.44
CA GLY A 577 -1.05 -44.11 9.49
C GLY A 577 -2.05 -43.51 10.45
N ASP A 578 -2.26 -44.17 11.62
CA ASP A 578 -3.08 -43.65 12.71
C ASP A 578 -2.41 -42.45 13.42
N GLU A 579 -3.23 -41.65 14.12
CA GLU A 579 -2.83 -40.47 14.91
C GLU A 579 -2.06 -39.39 14.11
N GLY A 580 -2.20 -39.42 12.76
CA GLY A 580 -1.55 -38.43 11.88
C GLY A 580 -0.09 -38.78 11.54
N SER A 581 0.37 -40.00 11.83
CA SER A 581 1.71 -40.45 11.44
C SER A 581 1.87 -40.48 9.92
N VAL A 582 2.98 -39.96 9.40
CA VAL A 582 3.30 -39.90 7.97
C VAL A 582 4.72 -40.39 7.74
N VAL A 583 4.90 -41.48 6.99
CA VAL A 583 6.21 -42.00 6.64
C VAL A 583 6.40 -41.92 5.12
N THR A 584 7.57 -41.50 4.67
CA THR A 584 7.92 -41.46 3.24
C THR A 584 9.16 -42.28 3.00
N GLN A 585 9.05 -43.33 2.12
CA GLN A 585 10.16 -44.19 1.77
C GLN A 585 10.42 -44.17 0.28
N LYS A 586 11.70 -44.36 -0.11
CA LYS A 586 12.15 -44.43 -1.50
C LYS A 586 12.07 -45.84 -2.00
N ILE A 587 11.49 -46.05 -3.19
CA ILE A 587 11.46 -47.31 -3.88
C ILE A 587 12.11 -47.23 -5.27
N SER A 588 12.53 -48.37 -5.79
CA SER A 588 13.08 -48.48 -7.13
C SER A 588 12.27 -49.49 -7.93
N ILE A 589 11.85 -49.14 -9.13
CA ILE A 589 11.20 -50.04 -10.09
C ILE A 589 12.19 -50.42 -11.15
N ALA A 590 12.43 -51.75 -11.29
CA ALA A 590 13.32 -52.32 -12.25
C ALA A 590 12.51 -53.09 -13.29
N LYS A 591 12.65 -52.78 -14.57
CA LYS A 591 12.05 -53.54 -15.68
C LYS A 591 13.08 -54.35 -16.42
#